data_57b03f44bf0c6b9f9783942d11e5f305
#
_entry.id   57b03f44bf0c6b9f9783942d11e5f305
#
_cell.length_a   1.000
_cell.length_b   1.000
_cell.length_c   1.000
_cell.angle_alpha   90.00
_cell.angle_beta   90.00
_cell.angle_gamma   90.00
#
_symmetry.space_group_name_H-M   'P 1'
#
loop_
_entity.id
_entity.type
_entity.pdbx_description
1 polymer ?
#
loop_
_entity_poly.entity_id
_entity_poly.type
_entity_poly.pdbx_seq_one_letter_code
_entity_poly.pdbx_strand_id
1 'polypeptide(L)'
;PINDSARNFAKNIYGNATPKLITISRLDGRKSHQNIIMTVKNLLPKFPNLKYVSIGDGDERRNLEKLIIEFELEKNVELIFKSTEQEKVSLLEQSDVFVMPSVVYKKSVEGFGIAYIEAASYGKPSVGGIYGGEGDAIKSGKTGYLCNGNDLNAIYENLVKILSDEKYKQLGANALEFSKDFSWDKIIKN
;
A
#
# COMPACT_ATOMS: atom_id res chain seq x y z
N PRO A 1 12.79 3.47 18.32
CA PRO A 1 12.05 2.22 18.59
C PRO A 1 10.56 2.50 18.70
N ILE A 2 9.73 1.63 18.09
CA ILE A 2 8.27 1.72 18.18
C ILE A 2 7.88 1.30 19.59
N ASN A 3 7.01 2.07 20.26
CA ASN A 3 6.51 1.74 21.58
C ASN A 3 5.40 0.67 21.55
N ASP A 4 5.13 0.05 22.71
CA ASP A 4 4.16 -1.03 22.81
C ASP A 4 2.72 -0.58 22.52
N SER A 5 2.37 0.67 22.79
CA SER A 5 1.06 1.24 22.45
C SER A 5 0.80 1.22 20.96
N ALA A 6 1.78 1.67 20.15
CA ALA A 6 1.69 1.67 18.70
C ALA A 6 1.66 0.24 18.12
N ARG A 7 2.44 -0.69 18.69
CA ARG A 7 2.40 -2.11 18.30
C ARG A 7 1.03 -2.73 18.57
N ASN A 8 0.46 -2.46 19.74
CA ASN A 8 -0.86 -2.93 20.11
C ASN A 8 -1.96 -2.28 19.24
N PHE A 9 -1.83 -1.00 18.91
CA PHE A 9 -2.74 -0.34 17.98
C PHE A 9 -2.78 -1.07 16.64
N ALA A 10 -1.63 -1.29 16.00
CA ALA A 10 -1.57 -2.00 14.72
C ALA A 10 -2.07 -3.46 14.82
N LYS A 11 -1.75 -4.15 15.92
CA LYS A 11 -2.26 -5.50 16.19
C LYS A 11 -3.79 -5.53 16.32
N ASN A 12 -4.38 -4.52 16.95
CA ASN A 12 -5.84 -4.42 17.08
C ASN A 12 -6.51 -4.16 15.72
N ILE A 13 -5.91 -3.30 14.88
CA ILE A 13 -6.42 -3.00 13.53
C ILE A 13 -6.37 -4.24 12.63
N TYR A 14 -5.24 -4.92 12.57
CA TYR A 14 -5.08 -6.08 11.70
C TYR A 14 -5.68 -7.36 12.28
N GLY A 15 -5.68 -7.52 13.60
CA GLY A 15 -6.12 -8.78 14.23
C GLY A 15 -5.38 -9.99 13.66
N ASN A 16 -6.15 -11.01 13.28
CA ASN A 16 -5.66 -12.22 12.63
C ASN A 16 -5.75 -12.16 11.09
N ALA A 17 -5.88 -10.95 10.52
CA ALA A 17 -5.98 -10.79 9.08
C ALA A 17 -4.72 -11.32 8.36
N THR A 18 -4.95 -11.95 7.23
CA THR A 18 -3.90 -12.40 6.31
C THR A 18 -4.50 -12.57 4.90
N PRO A 19 -3.91 -11.99 3.85
CA PRO A 19 -2.81 -11.03 3.88
C PRO A 19 -3.23 -9.62 4.33
N LYS A 20 -2.25 -8.76 4.59
CA LYS A 20 -2.41 -7.37 5.06
C LYS A 20 -1.88 -6.39 4.02
N LEU A 21 -2.76 -5.59 3.46
CA LEU A 21 -2.43 -4.54 2.51
C LEU A 21 -2.43 -3.17 3.19
N ILE A 22 -1.57 -2.26 2.76
CA ILE A 22 -1.51 -0.90 3.30
C ILE A 22 -1.28 0.13 2.20
N THR A 23 -1.91 1.31 2.36
CA THR A 23 -1.60 2.55 1.65
C THR A 23 -1.36 3.66 2.66
N ILE A 24 -0.35 4.48 2.44
CA ILE A 24 -0.07 5.68 3.23
C ILE A 24 -0.01 6.86 2.26
N SER A 25 -1.09 7.64 2.18
CA SER A 25 -1.17 8.76 1.25
C SER A 25 -2.40 9.64 1.53
N ARG A 26 -2.45 10.81 0.91
CA ARG A 26 -3.70 11.60 0.87
C ARG A 26 -4.80 10.82 0.17
N LEU A 27 -6.04 11.00 0.64
CA LEU A 27 -7.23 10.45 -0.01
C LEU A 27 -7.67 11.37 -1.15
N ASP A 28 -6.94 11.34 -2.25
CA ASP A 28 -7.26 12.07 -3.48
C ASP A 28 -7.42 11.11 -4.67
N GLY A 29 -8.10 11.57 -5.73
CA GLY A 29 -8.43 10.72 -6.88
C GLY A 29 -7.20 10.15 -7.61
N ARG A 30 -6.02 10.78 -7.46
CA ARG A 30 -4.77 10.30 -8.06
C ARG A 30 -4.26 9.00 -7.45
N LYS A 31 -4.56 8.76 -6.17
CA LYS A 31 -4.03 7.61 -5.41
C LYS A 31 -4.82 6.31 -5.63
N SER A 32 -5.91 6.39 -6.39
CA SER A 32 -6.69 5.23 -6.82
C SER A 32 -7.29 4.36 -5.70
N HIS A 33 -7.56 4.96 -4.52
CA HIS A 33 -8.12 4.24 -3.36
C HIS A 33 -9.42 3.51 -3.70
N GLN A 34 -10.30 4.12 -4.51
CA GLN A 34 -11.53 3.49 -4.96
C GLN A 34 -11.25 2.16 -5.67
N ASN A 35 -10.30 2.14 -6.60
CA ASN A 35 -9.96 0.93 -7.34
C ASN A 35 -9.28 -0.13 -6.47
N ILE A 36 -8.52 0.29 -5.45
CA ILE A 36 -7.96 -0.65 -4.46
C ILE A 36 -9.11 -1.31 -3.68
N ILE A 37 -10.09 -0.55 -3.17
CA ILE A 37 -11.24 -1.08 -2.42
C ILE A 37 -12.05 -2.05 -3.29
N MET A 38 -12.33 -1.69 -4.56
CA MET A 38 -13.02 -2.59 -5.50
C MET A 38 -12.21 -3.87 -5.75
N THR A 39 -10.90 -3.76 -5.84
CA THR A 39 -10.01 -4.93 -5.99
C THR A 39 -10.01 -5.79 -4.73
N VAL A 40 -10.02 -5.20 -3.54
CA VAL A 40 -10.17 -5.94 -2.27
C VAL A 40 -11.41 -6.80 -2.29
N LYS A 41 -12.57 -6.24 -2.68
CA LYS A 41 -13.82 -7.02 -2.84
C LYS A 41 -13.61 -8.26 -3.72
N ASN A 42 -12.93 -8.08 -4.86
CA ASN A 42 -12.68 -9.17 -5.81
C ASN A 42 -11.65 -10.20 -5.30
N LEU A 43 -10.79 -9.82 -4.36
CA LEU A 43 -9.79 -10.71 -3.75
C LEU A 43 -10.37 -11.59 -2.62
N LEU A 44 -11.47 -11.19 -1.97
CA LEU A 44 -12.02 -11.90 -0.81
C LEU A 44 -12.39 -13.38 -1.07
N PRO A 45 -12.91 -13.77 -2.24
CA PRO A 45 -13.15 -15.21 -2.52
C PRO A 45 -11.88 -16.06 -2.44
N LYS A 46 -10.71 -15.47 -2.75
CA LYS A 46 -9.41 -16.15 -2.70
C LYS A 46 -8.68 -15.93 -1.37
N PHE A 47 -8.86 -14.77 -0.76
CA PHE A 47 -8.22 -14.35 0.49
C PHE A 47 -9.28 -13.83 1.47
N PRO A 48 -10.10 -14.70 2.08
CA PRO A 48 -11.26 -14.28 2.87
C PRO A 48 -10.92 -13.46 4.11
N ASN A 49 -9.71 -13.61 4.64
CA ASN A 49 -9.22 -12.89 5.82
C ASN A 49 -8.34 -11.67 5.47
N LEU A 50 -8.32 -11.25 4.19
CA LEU A 50 -7.58 -10.08 3.77
C LEU A 50 -8.07 -8.82 4.51
N LYS A 51 -7.11 -7.99 4.96
CA LYS A 51 -7.39 -6.65 5.48
C LYS A 51 -6.58 -5.61 4.69
N TYR A 52 -7.25 -4.56 4.28
CA TYR A 52 -6.66 -3.37 3.67
C TYR A 52 -6.79 -2.18 4.63
N VAL A 53 -5.68 -1.52 4.91
CA VAL A 53 -5.61 -0.31 5.74
C VAL A 53 -5.13 0.85 4.88
N SER A 54 -5.86 1.97 4.92
CA SER A 54 -5.45 3.22 4.29
C SER A 54 -5.26 4.30 5.35
N ILE A 55 -4.06 4.89 5.40
CA ILE A 55 -3.71 5.96 6.34
C ILE A 55 -3.61 7.27 5.58
N GLY A 56 -4.39 8.25 6.00
CA GLY A 56 -4.41 9.62 5.49
C GLY A 56 -5.81 10.18 5.40
N ASP A 57 -5.91 11.44 5.01
CA ASP A 57 -7.19 12.16 4.84
C ASP A 57 -7.20 12.92 3.52
N GLY A 58 -8.38 13.30 3.03
CA GLY A 58 -8.53 14.05 1.78
C GLY A 58 -9.95 14.09 1.25
N ASP A 59 -10.11 14.68 0.08
CA ASP A 59 -11.41 15.00 -0.51
C ASP A 59 -12.26 13.75 -0.82
N GLU A 60 -11.61 12.60 -1.08
CA GLU A 60 -12.29 11.34 -1.39
C GLU A 60 -12.84 10.60 -0.16
N ARG A 61 -12.54 11.04 1.05
CA ARG A 61 -12.93 10.37 2.30
C ARG A 61 -14.37 9.89 2.30
N ARG A 62 -15.33 10.81 2.08
CA ARG A 62 -16.77 10.49 2.13
C ARG A 62 -17.19 9.49 1.06
N ASN A 63 -16.57 9.55 -0.12
CA ASN A 63 -16.85 8.62 -1.20
C ASN A 63 -16.34 7.23 -0.86
N LEU A 64 -15.16 7.13 -0.28
CA LEU A 64 -14.56 5.85 0.13
C LEU A 64 -15.32 5.22 1.29
N GLU A 65 -15.74 6.00 2.30
CA GLU A 65 -16.62 5.51 3.39
C GLU A 65 -17.92 4.92 2.86
N LYS A 66 -18.58 5.60 1.90
CA LYS A 66 -19.81 5.10 1.26
C LYS A 66 -19.55 3.80 0.49
N LEU A 67 -18.45 3.74 -0.26
CA LEU A 67 -18.08 2.56 -1.06
C LEU A 67 -17.84 1.33 -0.18
N ILE A 68 -17.19 1.50 0.97
CA ILE A 68 -16.95 0.43 1.94
C ILE A 68 -18.27 -0.14 2.45
N ILE A 69 -19.24 0.72 2.79
CA ILE A 69 -20.57 0.31 3.27
C ILE A 69 -21.33 -0.38 2.14
N GLU A 70 -21.36 0.21 0.93
CA GLU A 70 -22.07 -0.34 -0.23
C GLU A 70 -21.61 -1.75 -0.59
N PHE A 71 -20.33 -2.03 -0.40
CA PHE A 71 -19.74 -3.34 -0.71
C PHE A 71 -19.61 -4.26 0.50
N GLU A 72 -20.12 -3.87 1.67
CA GLU A 72 -20.08 -4.65 2.93
C GLU A 72 -18.65 -5.03 3.32
N LEU A 73 -17.72 -4.07 3.19
CA LEU A 73 -16.28 -4.27 3.39
C LEU A 73 -15.74 -3.76 4.75
N GLU A 74 -16.61 -3.37 5.70
CA GLU A 74 -16.22 -2.77 6.98
C GLU A 74 -15.27 -3.66 7.80
N LYS A 75 -15.35 -4.97 7.63
CA LYS A 75 -14.43 -5.92 8.28
C LYS A 75 -13.06 -5.99 7.60
N ASN A 76 -13.01 -5.72 6.30
CA ASN A 76 -11.84 -5.93 5.45
C ASN A 76 -11.09 -4.65 5.09
N VAL A 77 -11.73 -3.48 5.20
CA VAL A 77 -11.15 -2.19 4.87
C VAL A 77 -11.23 -1.26 6.07
N GLU A 78 -10.11 -0.62 6.41
CA GLU A 78 -9.99 0.36 7.49
C GLU A 78 -9.41 1.67 6.95
N LEU A 79 -10.12 2.79 7.16
CA LEU A 79 -9.62 4.13 6.84
C LEU A 79 -9.20 4.82 8.14
N ILE A 80 -7.92 5.16 8.27
CA ILE A 80 -7.34 5.83 9.42
C ILE A 80 -6.98 7.27 9.02
N PHE A 81 -7.74 8.24 9.50
CA PHE A 81 -7.58 9.65 9.12
C PHE A 81 -6.54 10.39 9.96
N LYS A 82 -6.25 9.89 11.15
CA LYS A 82 -5.24 10.44 12.07
C LYS A 82 -4.49 9.30 12.73
N SER A 83 -3.18 9.37 12.69
CA SER A 83 -2.28 8.45 13.39
C SER A 83 -1.02 9.20 13.81
N THR A 84 -0.38 8.74 14.87
CA THR A 84 0.98 9.14 15.21
C THR A 84 1.97 8.50 14.23
N GLU A 85 3.18 9.05 14.13
CA GLU A 85 4.24 8.42 13.32
C GLU A 85 4.55 6.99 13.77
N GLN A 86 4.53 6.72 15.07
CA GLN A 86 4.79 5.37 15.59
C GLN A 86 3.68 4.38 15.24
N GLU A 87 2.41 4.80 15.26
CA GLU A 87 1.28 3.97 14.82
C GLU A 87 1.35 3.70 13.32
N LYS A 88 1.65 4.72 12.51
CA LYS A 88 1.85 4.58 11.06
C LYS A 88 2.95 3.56 10.75
N VAL A 89 4.11 3.71 11.39
CA VAL A 89 5.25 2.80 11.20
C VAL A 89 4.90 1.39 11.66
N SER A 90 4.20 1.24 12.80
CA SER A 90 3.80 -0.07 13.29
C SER A 90 2.81 -0.79 12.37
N LEU A 91 1.85 -0.04 11.77
CA LEU A 91 0.96 -0.59 10.76
C LEU A 91 1.71 -1.03 9.50
N LEU A 92 2.69 -0.23 9.06
CA LEU A 92 3.54 -0.56 7.93
C LEU A 92 4.40 -1.80 8.20
N GLU A 93 5.05 -1.88 9.38
CA GLU A 93 5.83 -3.07 9.77
C GLU A 93 5.01 -4.36 9.78
N GLN A 94 3.75 -4.29 10.22
CA GLN A 94 2.87 -5.45 10.31
C GLN A 94 2.13 -5.77 9.01
N SER A 95 2.23 -4.95 7.97
CA SER A 95 1.65 -5.22 6.66
C SER A 95 2.49 -6.20 5.84
N ASP A 96 1.92 -6.73 4.77
CA ASP A 96 2.58 -7.63 3.83
C ASP A 96 2.93 -6.93 2.52
N VAL A 97 2.05 -6.05 2.03
CA VAL A 97 2.19 -5.38 0.72
C VAL A 97 1.74 -3.93 0.82
N PHE A 98 2.54 -3.03 0.26
CA PHE A 98 2.16 -1.64 0.04
C PHE A 98 1.46 -1.50 -1.32
N VAL A 99 0.27 -0.88 -1.37
CA VAL A 99 -0.50 -0.76 -2.60
C VAL A 99 -0.95 0.69 -2.84
N MET A 100 -0.47 1.30 -3.93
CA MET A 100 -0.85 2.66 -4.32
C MET A 100 -0.70 2.82 -5.85
N PRO A 101 -1.53 2.17 -6.69
CA PRO A 101 -1.44 2.22 -8.14
C PRO A 101 -1.93 3.59 -8.65
N SER A 102 -1.11 4.62 -8.47
CA SER A 102 -1.44 6.00 -8.79
C SER A 102 -1.80 6.17 -10.27
N VAL A 103 -2.69 7.11 -10.55
CA VAL A 103 -3.18 7.42 -11.90
C VAL A 103 -2.95 8.89 -12.24
N VAL A 104 -3.11 9.25 -13.50
CA VAL A 104 -3.20 10.65 -13.91
C VAL A 104 -4.55 11.21 -13.46
N TYR A 105 -4.52 12.26 -12.65
CA TYR A 105 -5.72 12.93 -12.16
C TYR A 105 -5.57 14.45 -12.26
N LYS A 106 -6.49 15.13 -12.95
CA LYS A 106 -6.45 16.59 -13.16
C LYS A 106 -5.06 17.09 -13.62
N LYS A 107 -4.44 16.40 -14.58
CA LYS A 107 -3.08 16.68 -15.11
C LYS A 107 -1.93 16.48 -14.10
N SER A 108 -2.22 15.93 -12.92
CA SER A 108 -1.21 15.58 -11.90
C SER A 108 -0.87 14.10 -11.98
N VAL A 109 0.41 13.78 -11.85
CA VAL A 109 0.94 12.42 -11.76
C VAL A 109 1.66 12.24 -10.43
N GLU A 110 1.98 11.00 -10.09
CA GLU A 110 2.87 10.73 -8.95
C GLU A 110 4.27 11.29 -9.27
N GLY A 111 4.88 11.96 -8.28
CA GLY A 111 6.27 12.37 -8.40
C GLY A 111 7.19 11.14 -8.35
N PHE A 112 8.19 11.16 -7.51
CA PHE A 112 9.08 10.00 -7.30
C PHE A 112 8.39 8.88 -6.49
N GLY A 113 7.40 9.24 -5.63
CA GLY A 113 6.71 8.26 -4.79
C GLY A 113 7.53 7.83 -3.57
N ILE A 114 7.94 8.79 -2.73
CA ILE A 114 8.71 8.55 -1.50
C ILE A 114 8.07 7.45 -0.64
N ALA A 115 6.74 7.36 -0.62
CA ALA A 115 6.02 6.34 0.14
C ALA A 115 6.38 4.89 -0.27
N TYR A 116 6.74 4.65 -1.53
CA TYR A 116 7.21 3.33 -1.97
C TYR A 116 8.59 3.00 -1.41
N ILE A 117 9.50 3.98 -1.35
CA ILE A 117 10.84 3.80 -0.75
C ILE A 117 10.72 3.64 0.76
N GLU A 118 9.81 4.39 1.41
CA GLU A 118 9.49 4.21 2.83
C GLU A 118 8.99 2.77 3.07
N ALA A 119 8.03 2.29 2.30
CA ALA A 119 7.55 0.91 2.40
C ALA A 119 8.66 -0.13 2.15
N ALA A 120 9.49 0.10 1.13
CA ALA A 120 10.64 -0.76 0.82
C ALA A 120 11.64 -0.83 1.97
N SER A 121 11.87 0.26 2.71
CA SER A 121 12.76 0.29 3.88
C SER A 121 12.27 -0.58 5.06
N TYR A 122 10.98 -0.92 5.06
CA TYR A 122 10.38 -1.89 5.97
C TYR A 122 10.18 -3.28 5.33
N GLY A 123 10.82 -3.52 4.20
CA GLY A 123 10.74 -4.81 3.50
C GLY A 123 9.37 -5.10 2.89
N LYS A 124 8.61 -4.05 2.52
CA LYS A 124 7.30 -4.22 1.88
C LYS A 124 7.42 -4.08 0.36
N PRO A 125 7.06 -5.13 -0.40
CA PRO A 125 6.95 -4.99 -1.84
C PRO A 125 5.75 -4.10 -2.17
N SER A 126 5.78 -3.44 -3.34
CA SER A 126 4.76 -2.47 -3.71
C SER A 126 4.04 -2.83 -5.00
N VAL A 127 2.74 -2.48 -5.06
CA VAL A 127 2.01 -2.34 -6.32
C VAL A 127 1.82 -0.85 -6.58
N GLY A 128 2.46 -0.33 -7.63
CA GLY A 128 2.48 1.08 -8.01
C GLY A 128 1.86 1.34 -9.38
N GLY A 129 1.68 2.63 -9.70
CA GLY A 129 1.23 3.11 -11.00
C GLY A 129 2.33 3.07 -12.07
N ILE A 130 1.98 3.51 -13.29
CA ILE A 130 2.90 3.54 -14.44
C ILE A 130 3.05 4.93 -15.07
N TYR A 131 2.34 5.94 -14.56
CA TYR A 131 2.24 7.23 -15.25
C TYR A 131 3.15 8.33 -14.69
N GLY A 132 3.85 8.07 -13.59
CA GLY A 132 4.73 9.02 -12.92
C GLY A 132 6.11 8.41 -12.64
N GLY A 133 6.73 8.85 -11.54
CA GLY A 133 8.07 8.40 -11.13
C GLY A 133 8.12 7.07 -10.38
N GLU A 134 7.02 6.31 -10.34
CA GLU A 134 6.94 5.04 -9.61
C GLU A 134 7.97 4.00 -10.09
N GLY A 135 8.32 4.02 -11.39
CA GLY A 135 9.32 3.13 -11.98
C GLY A 135 10.74 3.32 -11.44
N ASP A 136 11.03 4.49 -10.85
CA ASP A 136 12.31 4.73 -10.17
C ASP A 136 12.31 4.14 -8.77
N ALA A 137 11.16 4.13 -8.10
CA ALA A 137 10.99 3.62 -6.73
C ALA A 137 10.64 2.11 -6.67
N ILE A 138 10.13 1.52 -7.77
CA ILE A 138 9.73 0.11 -7.83
C ILE A 138 10.41 -0.56 -9.03
N LYS A 139 11.20 -1.59 -8.78
CA LYS A 139 11.76 -2.44 -9.84
C LYS A 139 10.79 -3.60 -10.10
N SER A 140 9.99 -3.46 -11.18
CA SER A 140 8.93 -4.42 -11.52
C SER A 140 9.46 -5.84 -11.64
N GLY A 141 8.79 -6.79 -10.95
CA GLY A 141 9.20 -8.19 -10.86
C GLY A 141 10.31 -8.48 -9.83
N LYS A 142 10.94 -7.44 -9.23
CA LYS A 142 12.02 -7.59 -8.24
C LYS A 142 11.64 -7.05 -6.87
N THR A 143 11.09 -5.84 -6.80
CA THR A 143 10.69 -5.19 -5.53
C THR A 143 9.19 -4.95 -5.43
N GLY A 144 8.44 -5.35 -6.46
CA GLY A 144 7.01 -5.16 -6.58
C GLY A 144 6.56 -5.25 -8.02
N TYR A 145 5.40 -4.69 -8.34
CA TYR A 145 4.87 -4.62 -9.68
C TYR A 145 4.29 -3.24 -10.00
N LEU A 146 4.27 -2.90 -11.27
CA LEU A 146 3.68 -1.67 -11.79
C LEU A 146 2.48 -2.01 -12.67
N CYS A 147 1.41 -1.21 -12.59
CA CYS A 147 0.22 -1.38 -13.42
C CYS A 147 -0.52 -0.07 -13.68
N ASN A 148 -1.40 -0.09 -14.66
CA ASN A 148 -2.38 0.98 -14.82
C ASN A 148 -3.37 0.95 -13.65
N GLY A 149 -3.36 1.97 -12.80
CA GLY A 149 -4.24 2.07 -11.64
C GLY A 149 -5.73 2.29 -11.97
N ASN A 150 -6.07 2.53 -13.25
CA ASN A 150 -7.46 2.53 -13.74
C ASN A 150 -7.94 1.14 -14.20
N ASP A 151 -7.04 0.16 -14.28
CA ASP A 151 -7.35 -1.20 -14.69
C ASP A 151 -7.45 -2.11 -13.45
N LEU A 152 -8.69 -2.41 -13.05
CA LEU A 152 -8.96 -3.26 -11.88
C LEU A 152 -8.38 -4.68 -12.04
N ASN A 153 -8.37 -5.22 -13.27
CA ASN A 153 -7.82 -6.54 -13.52
C ASN A 153 -6.30 -6.52 -13.36
N ALA A 154 -5.61 -5.48 -13.84
CA ALA A 154 -4.18 -5.34 -13.67
C ALA A 154 -3.77 -5.21 -12.20
N ILE A 155 -4.53 -4.45 -11.39
CA ILE A 155 -4.32 -4.36 -9.94
C ILE A 155 -4.53 -5.73 -9.29
N TYR A 156 -5.65 -6.39 -9.61
CA TYR A 156 -6.00 -7.71 -9.10
C TYR A 156 -4.92 -8.76 -9.40
N GLU A 157 -4.51 -8.89 -10.66
CA GLU A 157 -3.50 -9.86 -11.08
C GLU A 157 -2.14 -9.64 -10.38
N ASN A 158 -1.71 -8.39 -10.24
CA ASN A 158 -0.46 -8.07 -9.55
C ASN A 158 -0.54 -8.39 -8.05
N LEU A 159 -1.67 -8.10 -7.39
CA LEU A 159 -1.87 -8.49 -6.01
C LEU A 159 -1.92 -10.00 -5.86
N VAL A 160 -2.62 -10.73 -6.73
CA VAL A 160 -2.60 -12.21 -6.70
C VAL A 160 -1.19 -12.75 -6.89
N LYS A 161 -0.39 -12.21 -7.83
CA LYS A 161 1.01 -12.63 -8.04
C LYS A 161 1.88 -12.42 -6.81
N ILE A 162 1.69 -11.30 -6.09
CA ILE A 162 2.46 -11.00 -4.88
C ILE A 162 2.04 -11.89 -3.71
N LEU A 163 0.73 -12.13 -3.56
CA LEU A 163 0.17 -12.82 -2.41
C LEU A 163 0.25 -14.34 -2.52
N SER A 164 0.25 -14.89 -3.76
CA SER A 164 0.37 -16.32 -3.97
C SER A 164 1.74 -16.83 -3.57
N ASP A 165 1.77 -17.98 -2.92
CA ASP A 165 2.99 -18.65 -2.45
C ASP A 165 3.88 -17.76 -1.56
N GLU A 166 3.26 -16.80 -0.87
CA GLU A 166 3.93 -15.82 -0.01
C GLU A 166 5.09 -15.08 -0.72
N LYS A 167 4.97 -14.86 -2.04
CA LYS A 167 6.01 -14.22 -2.86
C LYS A 167 6.37 -12.81 -2.36
N TYR A 168 5.46 -12.16 -1.64
CA TYR A 168 5.72 -10.87 -0.99
C TYR A 168 6.93 -10.92 -0.03
N LYS A 169 7.25 -12.06 0.57
CA LYS A 169 8.43 -12.19 1.46
C LYS A 169 9.73 -12.01 0.67
N GLN A 170 9.86 -12.67 -0.47
CA GLN A 170 11.05 -12.54 -1.33
C GLN A 170 11.15 -11.15 -1.96
N LEU A 171 10.04 -10.65 -2.52
CA LEU A 171 10.01 -9.32 -3.11
C LEU A 171 10.28 -8.24 -2.06
N GLY A 172 9.80 -8.42 -0.83
CA GLY A 172 10.05 -7.54 0.31
C GLY A 172 11.52 -7.52 0.73
N ALA A 173 12.19 -8.66 0.77
CA ALA A 173 13.63 -8.72 1.03
C ALA A 173 14.43 -7.95 -0.05
N ASN A 174 14.05 -8.10 -1.31
CA ASN A 174 14.66 -7.34 -2.41
C ASN A 174 14.36 -5.84 -2.30
N ALA A 175 13.15 -5.46 -1.88
CA ALA A 175 12.75 -4.08 -1.68
C ALA A 175 13.57 -3.42 -0.57
N LEU A 176 13.76 -4.13 0.55
CA LEU A 176 14.60 -3.67 1.66
C LEU A 176 16.05 -3.42 1.21
N GLU A 177 16.63 -4.33 0.42
CA GLU A 177 17.99 -4.13 -0.10
C GLU A 177 18.05 -2.93 -1.06
N PHE A 178 17.09 -2.82 -1.97
CA PHE A 178 16.99 -1.71 -2.91
C PHE A 178 16.82 -0.35 -2.22
N SER A 179 16.07 -0.29 -1.12
CA SER A 179 15.82 0.96 -0.38
C SER A 179 17.11 1.59 0.19
N LYS A 180 18.15 0.78 0.43
CA LYS A 180 19.45 1.27 0.93
C LYS A 180 20.15 2.21 -0.06
N ASP A 181 19.80 2.18 -1.34
CA ASP A 181 20.33 3.09 -2.34
C ASP A 181 19.78 4.51 -2.21
N PHE A 182 18.68 4.68 -1.47
CA PHE A 182 18.02 5.95 -1.19
C PHE A 182 18.27 6.46 0.25
N SER A 183 19.24 5.89 0.95
CA SER A 183 19.60 6.39 2.28
C SER A 183 20.27 7.78 2.18
N TRP A 184 20.00 8.64 3.16
CA TRP A 184 20.58 9.99 3.22
C TRP A 184 22.09 10.00 3.10
N ASP A 185 22.79 9.00 3.66
CA ASP A 185 24.25 8.86 3.59
C ASP A 185 24.79 8.66 2.16
N LYS A 186 23.96 8.09 1.26
CA LYS A 186 24.34 7.92 -0.15
C LYS A 186 23.94 9.13 -1.00
N ILE A 187 22.81 9.78 -0.69
CA ILE A 187 22.31 10.95 -1.45
C ILE A 187 23.26 12.16 -1.28
N ILE A 188 23.88 12.33 -0.10
CA ILE A 188 24.78 13.45 0.19
C ILE A 188 26.18 13.24 -0.44
N LYS A 189 26.54 12.02 -0.84
CA LYS A 189 27.87 11.70 -1.40
C LYS A 189 27.93 11.77 -2.93
N ASN A 190 26.83 12.01 -3.62
CA ASN A 190 26.72 12.24 -5.05
C ASN A 190 26.33 13.70 -5.33
#